data_e472c210118274da0c1f3b507fdc8fa3
#
_entry.id   e472c210118274da0c1f3b507fdc8fa3
#
_cell.length_a   1.000
_cell.length_b   1.000
_cell.length_c   1.000
_cell.angle_alpha   90.00
_cell.angle_beta   90.00
_cell.angle_gamma   90.00
#
_symmetry.space_group_name_H-M   'P 1'
#
loop_
_entity.id
_entity.type
_entity.pdbx_description
1 polymer ?
#
loop_
_entity_poly.entity_id
_entity_poly.type
_entity_poly.pdbx_seq_one_letter_code
_entity_poly.pdbx_strand_id
1 'polypeptide(L)'
;MAEAPTTIDELLRHRAIEHPDKPMVIDQTDRLTFAALDASTRTVAASFLEAGVTKGTRVGLIMPNGARWVQTALALSRIGAVLVPLSTLLAPRELVAQLRVASVQYLVAVDEFRGHRYIDELRTACRLPTDLPALRAVSTPDELPQATVTDSIDAVSATVTAADTLVIMFTSGSSGPPKGVIHSHGNALSAVQSGLAARCINAETRLYLPMPFFWVGGFGSGILSALLAGATLVTEEIPRPETTLRLLERERVSLFRGWPDQAEALARQAESIGADLSALRPGSLEALLPPDRRAAPGARAKLFGMTEAFGPYCGYRADTDMPKSAWGSCGKPFDGTEVRIVDTDDGSPLPAETIGMIAIRGPNTLRGICRRSREEVFTADGWYPTGDLGHLDEDGFMFYHGRTDDMFKVSGATVYPTEVEHALRSIDGVRNAFVTDVTGQVGAAVVGDGPIDRLRTSVRKLLSSFKVPTIWLLVDSDDVIPRGATGKVDVAALRQMLATQQARSPEADR
;
A
#
# COMPACT_ATOMS: atom_id res chain seq x y z
N MET A 1 -3.56 -25.39 25.31
CA MET A 1 -3.91 -24.36 24.34
C MET A 1 -3.12 -24.66 23.07
N ALA A 2 -3.76 -24.76 21.91
CA ALA A 2 -3.03 -24.90 20.65
C ALA A 2 -2.14 -23.68 20.46
N GLU A 3 -0.90 -23.90 20.00
CA GLU A 3 0.02 -22.80 19.64
C GLU A 3 -0.60 -21.92 18.55
N ALA A 4 -0.36 -20.62 18.62
CA ALA A 4 -0.87 -19.70 17.60
C ALA A 4 -0.21 -20.01 16.24
N PRO A 5 -0.97 -19.98 15.12
CA PRO A 5 -0.41 -20.21 13.79
C PRO A 5 0.76 -19.29 13.48
N THR A 6 1.85 -19.87 13.00
CA THR A 6 3.09 -19.14 12.68
C THR A 6 3.33 -19.00 11.16
N THR A 7 2.61 -19.76 10.35
CA THR A 7 2.66 -19.72 8.89
C THR A 7 1.27 -19.44 8.30
N ILE A 8 1.25 -19.00 7.05
CA ILE A 8 -0.01 -18.72 6.34
C ILE A 8 -0.84 -19.99 6.15
N ASP A 9 -0.19 -21.14 5.91
CA ASP A 9 -0.89 -22.41 5.74
C ASP A 9 -1.53 -22.89 7.04
N GLU A 10 -0.79 -22.86 8.16
CA GLU A 10 -1.35 -23.18 9.48
C GLU A 10 -2.57 -22.31 9.79
N LEU A 11 -2.48 -21.01 9.50
CA LEU A 11 -3.56 -20.08 9.73
C LEU A 11 -4.80 -20.44 8.87
N LEU A 12 -4.61 -20.71 7.57
CA LEU A 12 -5.72 -21.09 6.69
C LEU A 12 -6.41 -22.37 7.16
N ARG A 13 -5.64 -23.41 7.51
CA ARG A 13 -6.18 -24.68 8.05
C ARG A 13 -6.95 -24.45 9.35
N HIS A 14 -6.41 -23.64 10.25
CA HIS A 14 -7.08 -23.32 11.50
C HIS A 14 -8.43 -22.64 11.25
N ARG A 15 -8.46 -21.64 10.35
CA ARG A 15 -9.70 -20.95 9.99
C ARG A 15 -10.69 -21.82 9.21
N ALA A 16 -10.22 -22.74 8.39
CA ALA A 16 -11.08 -23.70 7.68
C ALA A 16 -11.78 -24.68 8.64
N ILE A 17 -11.15 -24.99 9.79
CA ILE A 17 -11.78 -25.80 10.85
C ILE A 17 -12.74 -24.94 11.68
N GLU A 18 -12.36 -23.72 12.02
CA GLU A 18 -13.16 -22.82 12.90
C GLU A 18 -14.40 -22.25 12.20
N HIS A 19 -14.30 -21.96 10.90
CA HIS A 19 -15.33 -21.28 10.12
C HIS A 19 -15.54 -21.92 8.72
N PRO A 20 -15.80 -23.23 8.60
CA PRO A 20 -15.75 -23.94 7.33
C PRO A 20 -16.65 -23.34 6.23
N ASP A 21 -17.87 -22.97 6.57
CA ASP A 21 -18.89 -22.52 5.62
C ASP A 21 -18.90 -20.99 5.41
N LYS A 22 -18.08 -20.27 6.17
CA LYS A 22 -18.01 -18.82 6.08
C LYS A 22 -17.22 -18.40 4.86
N PRO A 23 -17.74 -17.45 4.03
CA PRO A 23 -16.96 -16.89 2.93
C PRO A 23 -15.71 -16.17 3.45
N MET A 24 -14.54 -16.57 2.94
CA MET A 24 -13.28 -15.83 3.16
C MET A 24 -13.09 -14.77 2.09
N VAL A 25 -13.33 -15.08 0.82
CA VAL A 25 -13.21 -14.14 -0.28
C VAL A 25 -14.41 -14.22 -1.20
N ILE A 26 -14.91 -13.05 -1.58
CA ILE A 26 -16.02 -12.87 -2.52
C ILE A 26 -15.58 -11.86 -3.56
N ASP A 27 -15.71 -12.21 -4.83
CA ASP A 27 -15.63 -11.29 -5.94
C ASP A 27 -16.90 -11.26 -6.79
N GLN A 28 -16.84 -10.79 -8.01
CA GLN A 28 -18.01 -10.70 -8.89
C GLN A 28 -18.50 -12.06 -9.39
N THR A 29 -17.61 -13.06 -9.46
CA THR A 29 -17.87 -14.38 -10.03
C THR A 29 -17.84 -15.49 -8.99
N ASP A 30 -16.95 -15.38 -8.00
CA ASP A 30 -16.62 -16.42 -7.07
C ASP A 30 -16.92 -16.05 -5.62
N ARG A 31 -17.26 -17.09 -4.86
CA ARG A 31 -17.46 -17.05 -3.41
C ARG A 31 -16.79 -18.27 -2.80
N LEU A 32 -15.60 -18.11 -2.24
CA LEU A 32 -14.87 -19.19 -1.60
C LEU A 32 -15.01 -19.12 -0.09
N THR A 33 -15.54 -20.16 0.51
CA THR A 33 -15.53 -20.34 1.98
C THR A 33 -14.13 -20.68 2.46
N PHE A 34 -13.87 -20.59 3.77
CA PHE A 34 -12.57 -21.00 4.31
C PHE A 34 -12.24 -22.45 3.98
N ALA A 35 -13.20 -23.37 4.09
CA ALA A 35 -12.99 -24.78 3.73
C ALA A 35 -12.76 -24.96 2.22
N ALA A 36 -13.54 -24.29 1.37
CA ALA A 36 -13.35 -24.33 -0.07
C ALA A 36 -12.00 -23.76 -0.50
N LEU A 37 -11.56 -22.68 0.14
CA LEU A 37 -10.26 -22.06 -0.10
C LEU A 37 -9.12 -22.99 0.34
N ASP A 38 -9.22 -23.61 1.51
CA ASP A 38 -8.22 -24.60 1.97
C ASP A 38 -8.11 -25.77 0.98
N ALA A 39 -9.23 -26.37 0.60
CA ALA A 39 -9.25 -27.49 -0.35
C ALA A 39 -8.68 -27.08 -1.72
N SER A 40 -9.11 -25.95 -2.26
CA SER A 40 -8.67 -25.50 -3.59
C SER A 40 -7.21 -25.08 -3.62
N THR A 41 -6.69 -24.46 -2.54
CA THR A 41 -5.25 -24.15 -2.45
C THR A 41 -4.38 -25.41 -2.39
N ARG A 42 -4.86 -26.51 -1.83
CA ARG A 42 -4.16 -27.82 -1.88
C ARG A 42 -4.02 -28.31 -3.33
N THR A 43 -5.09 -28.21 -4.12
CA THR A 43 -5.06 -28.61 -5.54
C THR A 43 -4.09 -27.75 -6.34
N VAL A 44 -4.16 -26.43 -6.20
CA VAL A 44 -3.24 -25.50 -6.88
C VAL A 44 -1.78 -25.69 -6.42
N ALA A 45 -1.56 -25.98 -5.14
CA ALA A 45 -0.22 -26.30 -4.62
C ALA A 45 0.34 -27.59 -5.23
N ALA A 46 -0.49 -28.62 -5.42
CA ALA A 46 -0.10 -29.84 -6.12
C ALA A 46 0.33 -29.57 -7.56
N SER A 47 -0.42 -28.71 -8.27
CA SER A 47 -0.09 -28.29 -9.64
C SER A 47 1.26 -27.56 -9.69
N PHE A 48 1.55 -26.70 -8.71
CA PHE A 48 2.87 -26.05 -8.62
C PHE A 48 4.01 -27.02 -8.34
N LEU A 49 3.81 -27.98 -7.43
CA LEU A 49 4.82 -29.03 -7.17
C LEU A 49 5.10 -29.86 -8.42
N GLU A 50 4.08 -30.24 -9.18
CA GLU A 50 4.22 -30.97 -10.45
C GLU A 50 4.93 -30.13 -11.50
N ALA A 51 4.72 -28.79 -11.50
CA ALA A 51 5.46 -27.85 -12.35
C ALA A 51 6.92 -27.62 -11.88
N GLY A 52 7.38 -28.28 -10.83
CA GLY A 52 8.73 -28.14 -10.29
C GLY A 52 8.94 -26.94 -9.38
N VAL A 53 7.87 -26.28 -8.90
CA VAL A 53 7.92 -25.23 -7.90
C VAL A 53 8.04 -25.89 -6.51
N THR A 54 9.07 -25.52 -5.77
CA THR A 54 9.36 -26.07 -4.44
C THR A 54 9.57 -24.95 -3.42
N LYS A 55 9.79 -25.31 -2.15
CA LYS A 55 10.14 -24.36 -1.10
C LYS A 55 11.31 -23.46 -1.52
N GLY A 56 11.13 -22.14 -1.37
CA GLY A 56 12.12 -21.12 -1.76
C GLY A 56 12.09 -20.74 -3.23
N THR A 57 11.36 -21.44 -4.11
CA THR A 57 11.18 -21.02 -5.50
C THR A 57 10.46 -19.67 -5.57
N ARG A 58 11.05 -18.70 -6.26
CA ARG A 58 10.48 -17.36 -6.44
C ARG A 58 9.53 -17.34 -7.62
N VAL A 59 8.24 -17.16 -7.31
CA VAL A 59 7.16 -17.21 -8.30
C VAL A 59 6.59 -15.80 -8.50
N GLY A 60 6.79 -15.23 -9.68
CA GLY A 60 6.14 -13.98 -10.10
C GLY A 60 4.66 -14.23 -10.37
N LEU A 61 3.80 -13.36 -9.89
CA LEU A 61 2.35 -13.43 -10.12
C LEU A 61 1.84 -12.11 -10.69
N ILE A 62 1.34 -12.14 -11.93
CA ILE A 62 0.62 -11.03 -12.58
C ILE A 62 -0.83 -11.45 -12.80
N MET A 63 -1.72 -10.90 -11.99
CA MET A 63 -3.15 -11.21 -12.03
C MET A 63 -3.95 -10.05 -11.42
N PRO A 64 -5.14 -9.71 -11.92
CA PRO A 64 -6.03 -8.75 -11.26
C PRO A 64 -6.53 -9.26 -9.91
N ASN A 65 -7.12 -8.37 -9.11
CA ASN A 65 -7.75 -8.74 -7.85
C ASN A 65 -8.89 -9.73 -8.09
N GLY A 66 -9.00 -10.75 -7.25
CA GLY A 66 -10.06 -11.75 -7.30
C GLY A 66 -9.75 -12.97 -6.43
N ALA A 67 -10.71 -13.86 -6.32
CA ALA A 67 -10.59 -15.10 -5.56
C ALA A 67 -9.45 -15.99 -6.08
N ARG A 68 -9.24 -16.02 -7.40
CA ARG A 68 -8.16 -16.77 -8.05
C ARG A 68 -6.77 -16.27 -7.66
N TRP A 69 -6.60 -14.94 -7.51
CA TRP A 69 -5.36 -14.36 -7.01
C TRP A 69 -5.08 -14.84 -5.58
N VAL A 70 -6.09 -14.76 -4.70
CA VAL A 70 -5.99 -15.22 -3.30
C VAL A 70 -5.63 -16.71 -3.25
N GLN A 71 -6.34 -17.54 -4.00
CA GLN A 71 -6.10 -18.98 -4.10
C GLN A 71 -4.66 -19.29 -4.53
N THR A 72 -4.16 -18.62 -5.58
CA THR A 72 -2.80 -18.82 -6.10
C THR A 72 -1.75 -18.41 -5.08
N ALA A 73 -1.89 -17.24 -4.46
CA ALA A 73 -0.95 -16.73 -3.46
C ALA A 73 -0.87 -17.63 -2.22
N LEU A 74 -2.01 -18.10 -1.71
CA LEU A 74 -2.06 -18.99 -0.54
C LEU A 74 -1.56 -20.40 -0.89
N ALA A 75 -1.77 -20.89 -2.10
CA ALA A 75 -1.21 -22.16 -2.58
C ALA A 75 0.33 -22.12 -2.62
N LEU A 76 0.92 -21.04 -3.10
CA LEU A 76 2.37 -20.82 -3.08
C LEU A 76 2.90 -20.76 -1.64
N SER A 77 2.21 -20.03 -0.77
CA SER A 77 2.58 -19.93 0.65
C SER A 77 2.56 -21.28 1.35
N ARG A 78 1.60 -22.16 1.00
CA ARG A 78 1.45 -23.52 1.54
C ARG A 78 2.68 -24.39 1.34
N ILE A 79 3.31 -24.31 0.18
CA ILE A 79 4.52 -25.08 -0.15
C ILE A 79 5.82 -24.33 0.12
N GLY A 80 5.76 -23.17 0.77
CA GLY A 80 6.92 -22.36 1.10
C GLY A 80 7.60 -21.73 -0.13
N ALA A 81 6.90 -21.64 -1.27
CA ALA A 81 7.36 -20.86 -2.41
C ALA A 81 7.26 -19.36 -2.10
N VAL A 82 8.19 -18.57 -2.62
CA VAL A 82 8.24 -17.14 -2.39
C VAL A 82 7.38 -16.42 -3.41
N LEU A 83 6.29 -15.81 -2.97
CA LEU A 83 5.44 -14.99 -3.81
C LEU A 83 6.16 -13.70 -4.23
N VAL A 84 6.13 -13.36 -5.51
CA VAL A 84 6.58 -12.07 -6.04
C VAL A 84 5.41 -11.44 -6.78
N PRO A 85 4.54 -10.70 -6.06
CA PRO A 85 3.38 -10.08 -6.67
C PRO A 85 3.82 -8.90 -7.53
N LEU A 86 3.40 -8.90 -8.78
CA LEU A 86 3.80 -7.94 -9.80
C LEU A 86 2.59 -7.12 -10.25
N SER A 87 2.81 -5.83 -10.45
CA SER A 87 1.74 -4.92 -10.86
C SER A 87 1.23 -5.25 -12.26
N THR A 88 -0.08 -5.22 -12.43
CA THR A 88 -0.75 -5.30 -13.73
C THR A 88 -0.56 -4.04 -14.59
N LEU A 89 0.11 -3.02 -14.08
CA LEU A 89 0.36 -1.74 -14.75
C LEU A 89 1.82 -1.58 -15.19
N LEU A 90 2.66 -2.61 -14.99
CA LEU A 90 4.08 -2.53 -15.36
C LEU A 90 4.26 -2.46 -16.87
N ALA A 91 5.06 -1.51 -17.32
CA ALA A 91 5.59 -1.54 -18.66
C ALA A 91 6.53 -2.75 -18.83
N PRO A 92 6.67 -3.32 -20.04
CA PRO A 92 7.49 -4.54 -20.26
C PRO A 92 8.92 -4.44 -19.75
N ARG A 93 9.57 -3.28 -19.88
CA ARG A 93 10.94 -3.06 -19.38
C ARG A 93 11.00 -3.05 -17.84
N GLU A 94 9.99 -2.50 -17.18
CA GLU A 94 9.88 -2.51 -15.71
C GLU A 94 9.66 -3.93 -15.20
N LEU A 95 8.81 -4.71 -15.89
CA LEU A 95 8.60 -6.12 -15.59
C LEU A 95 9.93 -6.89 -15.65
N VAL A 96 10.70 -6.76 -16.74
CA VAL A 96 12.01 -7.38 -16.87
C VAL A 96 12.96 -6.98 -15.72
N ALA A 97 12.96 -5.70 -15.34
CA ALA A 97 13.80 -5.21 -14.25
C ALA A 97 13.41 -5.84 -12.90
N GLN A 98 12.10 -5.93 -12.59
CA GLN A 98 11.62 -6.53 -11.35
C GLN A 98 11.87 -8.04 -11.31
N LEU A 99 11.61 -8.77 -12.40
CA LEU A 99 11.92 -10.21 -12.51
C LEU A 99 13.41 -10.49 -12.26
N ARG A 100 14.28 -9.62 -12.79
CA ARG A 100 15.74 -9.73 -12.60
C ARG A 100 16.14 -9.43 -11.16
N VAL A 101 15.63 -8.37 -10.56
CA VAL A 101 15.96 -7.98 -9.17
C VAL A 101 15.53 -9.04 -8.17
N ALA A 102 14.31 -9.57 -8.30
CA ALA A 102 13.81 -10.63 -7.43
C ALA A 102 14.36 -12.02 -7.82
N SER A 103 15.10 -12.16 -8.93
CA SER A 103 15.56 -13.45 -9.47
C SER A 103 14.40 -14.45 -9.58
N VAL A 104 13.29 -14.03 -10.19
CA VAL A 104 12.09 -14.84 -10.38
C VAL A 104 12.44 -16.07 -11.22
N GLN A 105 11.99 -17.25 -10.76
CA GLN A 105 12.28 -18.55 -11.37
C GLN A 105 11.09 -19.09 -12.16
N TYR A 106 9.89 -18.73 -11.74
CA TYR A 106 8.64 -19.13 -12.39
C TYR A 106 7.73 -17.89 -12.49
N LEU A 107 7.16 -17.63 -13.65
CA LEU A 107 6.20 -16.54 -13.84
C LEU A 107 4.83 -17.11 -14.16
N VAL A 108 3.83 -16.72 -13.38
CA VAL A 108 2.41 -16.96 -13.68
C VAL A 108 1.76 -15.63 -13.99
N ALA A 109 1.19 -15.51 -15.19
CA ALA A 109 0.48 -14.30 -15.60
C ALA A 109 -0.84 -14.66 -16.27
N VAL A 110 -1.88 -13.85 -16.04
CA VAL A 110 -3.12 -13.97 -16.84
C VAL A 110 -2.80 -13.70 -18.31
N ASP A 111 -3.58 -14.32 -19.21
CA ASP A 111 -3.34 -14.21 -20.65
C ASP A 111 -3.42 -12.75 -21.11
N GLU A 112 -4.50 -12.07 -20.71
CA GLU A 112 -4.71 -10.67 -21.00
C GLU A 112 -5.44 -9.95 -19.86
N PHE A 113 -5.08 -8.70 -19.59
CA PHE A 113 -5.82 -7.80 -18.72
C PHE A 113 -5.63 -6.35 -19.14
N ARG A 114 -6.74 -5.62 -19.34
CA ARG A 114 -6.74 -4.21 -19.77
C ARG A 114 -5.90 -3.94 -21.04
N GLY A 115 -5.90 -4.88 -21.97
CA GLY A 115 -5.16 -4.79 -23.23
C GLY A 115 -3.68 -5.17 -23.14
N HIS A 116 -3.18 -5.58 -21.97
CA HIS A 116 -1.81 -6.09 -21.79
C HIS A 116 -1.79 -7.61 -21.90
N ARG A 117 -0.98 -8.12 -22.81
CA ARG A 117 -0.65 -9.54 -22.97
C ARG A 117 0.74 -9.79 -22.41
N TYR A 118 0.83 -9.93 -21.09
CA TYR A 118 2.09 -9.89 -20.32
C TYR A 118 3.15 -10.85 -20.83
N ILE A 119 2.77 -12.09 -21.18
CA ILE A 119 3.72 -13.11 -21.65
C ILE A 119 4.28 -12.74 -23.02
N ASP A 120 3.46 -12.28 -23.94
CA ASP A 120 3.88 -11.88 -25.28
C ASP A 120 4.73 -10.59 -25.22
N GLU A 121 4.32 -9.63 -24.40
CA GLU A 121 5.06 -8.41 -24.15
C GLU A 121 6.44 -8.69 -23.52
N LEU A 122 6.52 -9.63 -22.58
CA LEU A 122 7.79 -10.06 -21.97
C LEU A 122 8.73 -10.69 -23.02
N ARG A 123 8.21 -11.60 -23.86
CA ARG A 123 8.98 -12.24 -24.93
C ARG A 123 9.52 -11.24 -25.95
N THR A 124 8.79 -10.15 -26.16
CA THR A 124 9.19 -9.06 -27.06
C THR A 124 10.25 -8.16 -26.40
N ALA A 125 10.15 -7.93 -25.08
CA ALA A 125 10.99 -7.00 -24.35
C ALA A 125 12.37 -7.55 -23.98
N CYS A 126 12.55 -8.88 -23.94
CA CYS A 126 13.81 -9.50 -23.56
C CYS A 126 14.05 -10.86 -24.25
N ARG A 127 15.34 -11.24 -24.33
CA ARG A 127 15.77 -12.54 -24.88
C ARG A 127 15.86 -13.56 -23.75
N LEU A 128 14.95 -14.53 -23.75
CA LEU A 128 15.00 -15.64 -22.81
C LEU A 128 15.92 -16.76 -23.34
N PRO A 129 16.75 -17.40 -22.47
CA PRO A 129 16.96 -17.11 -21.06
C PRO A 129 18.03 -16.04 -20.77
N THR A 130 18.65 -15.47 -21.79
CA THR A 130 19.85 -14.62 -21.65
C THR A 130 19.68 -13.44 -20.72
N ASP A 131 18.56 -12.70 -20.87
CA ASP A 131 18.31 -11.49 -20.09
C ASP A 131 17.71 -11.78 -18.69
N LEU A 132 17.09 -12.96 -18.53
CA LEU A 132 16.51 -13.45 -17.28
C LEU A 132 16.98 -14.88 -16.97
N PRO A 133 18.25 -15.09 -16.62
CA PRO A 133 18.82 -16.44 -16.48
C PRO A 133 18.22 -17.27 -15.33
N ALA A 134 17.56 -16.64 -14.36
CA ALA A 134 16.86 -17.33 -13.29
C ALA A 134 15.49 -17.88 -13.74
N LEU A 135 14.86 -17.28 -14.76
CA LEU A 135 13.52 -17.63 -15.20
C LEU A 135 13.51 -18.95 -15.98
N ARG A 136 12.91 -19.98 -15.39
CA ARG A 136 12.86 -21.36 -15.92
C ARG A 136 11.59 -21.64 -16.69
N ALA A 137 10.45 -21.05 -16.26
CA ALA A 137 9.16 -21.28 -16.85
C ALA A 137 8.25 -20.04 -16.77
N VAL A 138 7.38 -19.94 -17.75
CA VAL A 138 6.34 -18.93 -17.86
C VAL A 138 5.06 -19.64 -18.28
N SER A 139 3.96 -19.44 -17.55
CA SER A 139 2.67 -20.04 -17.86
C SER A 139 1.51 -19.13 -17.49
N THR A 140 0.35 -19.39 -18.06
CA THR A 140 -0.90 -18.89 -17.52
C THR A 140 -1.35 -19.78 -16.35
N PRO A 141 -2.27 -19.31 -15.49
CA PRO A 141 -2.85 -20.14 -14.44
C PRO A 141 -3.58 -21.39 -14.96
N ASP A 142 -4.10 -21.36 -16.21
CA ASP A 142 -4.82 -22.48 -16.84
C ASP A 142 -3.89 -23.52 -17.45
N GLU A 143 -2.64 -23.15 -17.70
CA GLU A 143 -1.59 -24.04 -18.20
C GLU A 143 -0.85 -24.80 -17.10
N LEU A 144 -1.14 -24.52 -15.83
CA LEU A 144 -0.56 -25.31 -14.74
C LEU A 144 -0.95 -26.78 -14.86
N PRO A 145 -0.04 -27.73 -14.59
CA PRO A 145 -0.35 -29.15 -14.63
C PRO A 145 -1.56 -29.51 -13.76
N GLN A 146 -2.40 -30.39 -14.26
CA GLN A 146 -3.46 -30.99 -13.44
C GLN A 146 -2.84 -32.08 -12.57
N ALA A 147 -2.72 -31.80 -11.28
CA ALA A 147 -2.11 -32.70 -10.32
C ALA A 147 -3.15 -33.22 -9.31
N THR A 148 -2.95 -34.45 -8.87
CA THR A 148 -3.76 -35.04 -7.79
C THR A 148 -3.17 -34.64 -6.44
N VAL A 149 -4.04 -34.21 -5.52
CA VAL A 149 -3.64 -33.93 -4.14
C VAL A 149 -3.18 -35.22 -3.48
N THR A 150 -1.96 -35.22 -2.95
CA THR A 150 -1.34 -36.33 -2.23
C THR A 150 -0.89 -35.92 -0.84
N ASP A 151 -0.56 -36.88 0.01
CA ASP A 151 -0.01 -36.63 1.36
C ASP A 151 1.34 -35.86 1.32
N SER A 152 2.00 -35.84 0.15
CA SER A 152 3.23 -35.07 -0.05
C SER A 152 3.06 -33.57 0.17
N ILE A 153 1.84 -33.02 -0.08
CA ILE A 153 1.56 -31.60 0.19
C ILE A 153 1.65 -31.29 1.67
N ASP A 154 1.09 -32.13 2.53
CA ASP A 154 1.15 -31.96 3.98
C ASP A 154 2.59 -32.10 4.48
N ALA A 155 3.36 -33.03 3.93
CA ALA A 155 4.76 -33.20 4.26
C ALA A 155 5.59 -31.96 3.86
N VAL A 156 5.35 -31.37 2.69
CA VAL A 156 6.02 -30.14 2.26
C VAL A 156 5.59 -28.95 3.13
N SER A 157 4.28 -28.77 3.36
CA SER A 157 3.75 -27.70 4.23
C SER A 157 4.36 -27.73 5.63
N ALA A 158 4.53 -28.92 6.22
CA ALA A 158 5.13 -29.12 7.55
C ALA A 158 6.59 -28.65 7.61
N THR A 159 7.27 -28.46 6.48
CA THR A 159 8.64 -27.91 6.44
C THR A 159 8.69 -26.39 6.46
N VAL A 160 7.55 -25.72 6.22
CA VAL A 160 7.47 -24.26 6.17
C VAL A 160 7.44 -23.69 7.59
N THR A 161 8.23 -22.67 7.83
CA THR A 161 8.38 -22.04 9.14
C THR A 161 8.12 -20.54 9.11
N ALA A 162 7.93 -19.93 10.26
CA ALA A 162 7.78 -18.48 10.40
C ALA A 162 8.98 -17.69 9.81
N ALA A 163 10.16 -18.26 9.79
CA ALA A 163 11.38 -17.63 9.28
C ALA A 163 11.50 -17.69 7.75
N ASP A 164 10.79 -18.60 7.09
CA ASP A 164 10.83 -18.71 5.64
C ASP A 164 10.27 -17.47 4.95
N THR A 165 10.87 -17.12 3.82
CA THR A 165 10.42 -15.96 3.04
C THR A 165 9.04 -16.24 2.46
N LEU A 166 8.07 -15.39 2.81
CA LEU A 166 6.72 -15.42 2.27
C LEU A 166 6.63 -14.68 0.93
N VAL A 167 7.17 -13.48 0.88
CA VAL A 167 6.91 -12.57 -0.23
C VAL A 167 8.05 -11.58 -0.46
N ILE A 168 8.25 -11.21 -1.72
CA ILE A 168 9.10 -10.08 -2.13
C ILE A 168 8.19 -9.04 -2.80
N MET A 169 7.99 -7.90 -2.14
CA MET A 169 7.11 -6.84 -2.62
C MET A 169 7.89 -5.67 -3.18
N PHE A 170 7.52 -5.20 -4.36
CA PHE A 170 8.17 -4.04 -4.95
C PHE A 170 7.55 -2.74 -4.49
N THR A 171 8.41 -1.77 -4.18
CA THR A 171 8.00 -0.38 -3.95
C THR A 171 8.20 0.44 -5.21
N SER A 172 7.31 1.41 -5.42
CA SER A 172 7.52 2.45 -6.41
C SER A 172 8.56 3.44 -5.89
N GLY A 173 9.85 3.18 -6.17
CA GLY A 173 10.89 4.19 -5.94
C GLY A 173 10.75 5.33 -6.93
N SER A 174 10.85 6.58 -6.47
CA SER A 174 10.77 7.77 -7.30
C SER A 174 12.00 7.95 -8.21
N SER A 175 13.11 7.26 -7.94
CA SER A 175 14.34 7.29 -8.75
C SER A 175 15.21 6.08 -8.42
N GLY A 176 15.56 5.30 -9.44
CA GLY A 176 16.50 4.19 -9.31
C GLY A 176 15.93 2.79 -9.64
N PRO A 177 16.72 1.73 -9.51
CA PRO A 177 16.29 0.37 -9.80
C PRO A 177 15.18 -0.07 -8.83
N PRO A 178 14.28 -0.99 -9.28
CA PRO A 178 13.19 -1.50 -8.45
C PRO A 178 13.70 -2.04 -7.10
N LYS A 179 12.99 -1.73 -6.02
CA LYS A 179 13.33 -2.13 -4.66
C LYS A 179 12.43 -3.29 -4.23
N GLY A 180 12.95 -4.51 -4.20
CA GLY A 180 12.23 -5.71 -3.75
C GLY A 180 12.42 -5.91 -2.25
N VAL A 181 11.37 -5.68 -1.47
CA VAL A 181 11.35 -5.80 0.00
C VAL A 181 10.96 -7.21 0.41
N ILE A 182 11.76 -7.84 1.27
CA ILE A 182 11.64 -9.25 1.65
C ILE A 182 10.93 -9.37 3.00
N HIS A 183 9.88 -10.19 3.04
CA HIS A 183 9.14 -10.52 4.27
C HIS A 183 9.03 -12.02 4.48
N SER A 184 9.12 -12.45 5.73
CA SER A 184 8.87 -13.83 6.16
C SER A 184 7.40 -14.03 6.55
N HIS A 185 6.97 -15.30 6.69
CA HIS A 185 5.64 -15.62 7.22
C HIS A 185 5.39 -14.97 8.58
N GLY A 186 6.33 -15.13 9.50
CA GLY A 186 6.18 -14.64 10.89
C GLY A 186 6.12 -13.11 10.95
N ASN A 187 7.01 -12.38 10.25
CA ASN A 187 6.95 -10.92 10.34
C ASN A 187 5.71 -10.35 9.66
N ALA A 188 5.25 -10.94 8.55
CA ALA A 188 4.04 -10.51 7.87
C ALA A 188 2.80 -10.72 8.74
N LEU A 189 2.66 -11.89 9.38
CA LEU A 189 1.55 -12.18 10.30
C LEU A 189 1.58 -11.26 11.53
N SER A 190 2.76 -11.07 12.14
CA SER A 190 2.93 -10.18 13.29
C SER A 190 2.55 -8.74 12.96
N ALA A 191 3.03 -8.21 11.84
CA ALA A 191 2.71 -6.85 11.38
C ALA A 191 1.21 -6.65 11.14
N VAL A 192 0.55 -7.62 10.51
CA VAL A 192 -0.90 -7.53 10.26
C VAL A 192 -1.69 -7.66 11.56
N GLN A 193 -1.32 -8.59 12.43
CA GLN A 193 -1.98 -8.83 13.72
C GLN A 193 -1.95 -7.60 14.62
N SER A 194 -0.81 -6.90 14.71
CA SER A 194 -0.63 -5.72 15.55
C SER A 194 -1.61 -4.58 15.23
N GLY A 195 -2.02 -4.46 13.97
CA GLY A 195 -2.92 -3.41 13.51
C GLY A 195 -4.39 -3.79 13.43
N LEU A 196 -4.80 -5.05 13.66
CA LEU A 196 -6.18 -5.49 13.45
C LEU A 196 -7.19 -4.75 14.35
N ALA A 197 -6.89 -4.63 15.65
CA ALA A 197 -7.76 -3.95 16.61
C ALA A 197 -7.93 -2.46 16.27
N ALA A 198 -6.84 -1.78 15.93
CA ALA A 198 -6.88 -0.37 15.53
C ALA A 198 -7.67 -0.17 14.23
N ARG A 199 -7.62 -1.14 13.31
CA ARG A 199 -8.36 -1.10 12.05
C ARG A 199 -9.81 -1.58 12.18
N CYS A 200 -10.26 -1.98 13.38
CA CYS A 200 -11.60 -2.49 13.67
C CYS A 200 -11.99 -3.71 12.82
N ILE A 201 -11.03 -4.60 12.52
CA ILE A 201 -11.25 -5.82 11.76
C ILE A 201 -11.34 -7.00 12.72
N ASN A 202 -12.47 -7.69 12.71
CA ASN A 202 -12.77 -8.87 13.52
C ASN A 202 -13.52 -9.93 12.68
N ALA A 203 -13.90 -11.04 13.30
CA ALA A 203 -14.57 -12.13 12.59
C ALA A 203 -15.87 -11.71 11.90
N GLU A 204 -16.65 -10.79 12.46
CA GLU A 204 -17.92 -10.34 11.87
C GLU A 204 -17.74 -9.32 10.73
N THR A 205 -16.49 -8.90 10.49
CA THR A 205 -16.20 -7.89 9.46
C THR A 205 -16.41 -8.46 8.06
N ARG A 206 -17.13 -7.70 7.24
CA ARG A 206 -17.18 -7.86 5.79
C ARG A 206 -16.42 -6.67 5.20
N LEU A 207 -15.15 -6.92 4.87
CA LEU A 207 -14.20 -5.90 4.46
C LEU A 207 -14.23 -5.72 2.95
N TYR A 208 -14.47 -4.51 2.47
CA TYR A 208 -14.18 -4.13 1.09
C TYR A 208 -12.91 -3.27 1.06
N LEU A 209 -11.95 -3.68 0.23
CA LEU A 209 -10.69 -2.98 0.05
C LEU A 209 -10.29 -3.00 -1.44
N PRO A 210 -10.41 -1.89 -2.18
CA PRO A 210 -10.13 -1.85 -3.62
C PRO A 210 -8.63 -1.75 -3.95
N MET A 211 -7.75 -1.87 -2.96
CA MET A 211 -6.30 -1.81 -3.20
C MET A 211 -5.83 -3.03 -3.98
N PRO A 212 -4.91 -2.84 -4.96
CA PRO A 212 -4.30 -3.95 -5.68
C PRO A 212 -3.66 -4.98 -4.75
N PHE A 213 -3.88 -6.26 -5.01
CA PHE A 213 -3.31 -7.35 -4.19
C PHE A 213 -1.81 -7.50 -4.35
N PHE A 214 -1.24 -6.96 -5.42
CA PHE A 214 0.21 -6.88 -5.58
C PHE A 214 0.87 -5.77 -4.72
N TRP A 215 0.11 -4.99 -3.95
CA TRP A 215 0.62 -4.08 -2.94
C TRP A 215 0.42 -4.65 -1.54
N VAL A 216 1.25 -4.21 -0.60
CA VAL A 216 1.10 -4.57 0.81
C VAL A 216 -0.27 -4.16 1.37
N GLY A 217 -0.87 -3.07 0.87
CA GLY A 217 -2.23 -2.66 1.22
C GLY A 217 -3.26 -3.73 0.86
N GLY A 218 -3.21 -4.28 -0.35
CA GLY A 218 -4.12 -5.34 -0.78
C GLY A 218 -3.79 -6.69 -0.14
N PHE A 219 -2.53 -7.14 -0.19
CA PHE A 219 -2.13 -8.44 0.36
C PHE A 219 -2.17 -8.46 1.89
N GLY A 220 -1.47 -7.55 2.55
CA GLY A 220 -1.40 -7.49 4.02
C GLY A 220 -2.69 -6.96 4.66
N SER A 221 -3.10 -5.73 4.28
CA SER A 221 -4.26 -5.09 4.91
C SER A 221 -5.62 -5.64 4.44
N GLY A 222 -5.68 -6.27 3.27
CA GLY A 222 -6.86 -6.95 2.77
C GLY A 222 -6.85 -8.44 3.11
N ILE A 223 -6.10 -9.24 2.33
CA ILE A 223 -6.15 -10.71 2.36
C ILE A 223 -5.72 -11.26 3.72
N LEU A 224 -4.51 -10.91 4.19
CA LEU A 224 -4.01 -11.47 5.45
C LEU A 224 -4.78 -10.94 6.67
N SER A 225 -5.30 -9.71 6.62
CA SER A 225 -6.17 -9.20 7.68
C SER A 225 -7.48 -9.95 7.78
N ALA A 226 -8.12 -10.25 6.65
CA ALA A 226 -9.35 -11.04 6.63
C ALA A 226 -9.09 -12.48 7.11
N LEU A 227 -7.99 -13.09 6.67
CA LEU A 227 -7.59 -14.44 7.07
C LEU A 227 -7.31 -14.50 8.58
N LEU A 228 -6.49 -13.57 9.12
CA LEU A 228 -6.17 -13.51 10.55
C LEU A 228 -7.40 -13.28 11.44
N ALA A 229 -8.28 -12.39 11.02
CA ALA A 229 -9.47 -12.07 11.79
C ALA A 229 -10.61 -13.11 11.65
N GLY A 230 -10.52 -14.03 10.70
CA GLY A 230 -11.66 -14.86 10.32
C GLY A 230 -12.78 -14.04 9.64
N ALA A 231 -12.45 -12.94 9.01
CA ALA A 231 -13.35 -12.01 8.33
C ALA A 231 -13.65 -12.43 6.88
N THR A 232 -14.61 -11.77 6.25
CA THR A 232 -14.88 -11.90 4.81
C THR A 232 -14.23 -10.74 4.06
N LEU A 233 -13.42 -11.03 3.04
CA LEU A 233 -12.92 -10.04 2.08
C LEU A 233 -13.84 -9.99 0.87
N VAL A 234 -14.34 -8.80 0.55
CA VAL A 234 -15.09 -8.51 -0.67
C VAL A 234 -14.20 -7.69 -1.59
N THR A 235 -14.08 -8.10 -2.84
CA THR A 235 -13.20 -7.46 -3.82
C THR A 235 -13.83 -7.47 -5.22
N GLU A 236 -13.24 -6.73 -6.12
CA GLU A 236 -13.60 -6.71 -7.52
C GLU A 236 -12.37 -6.48 -8.39
N GLU A 237 -12.40 -6.99 -9.61
CA GLU A 237 -11.30 -6.90 -10.55
C GLU A 237 -11.07 -5.47 -11.04
N ILE A 238 -12.14 -4.80 -11.43
CA ILE A 238 -12.14 -3.41 -11.93
C ILE A 238 -13.25 -2.64 -11.21
N PRO A 239 -12.90 -1.85 -10.18
CA PRO A 239 -13.87 -0.99 -9.50
C PRO A 239 -14.52 0.00 -10.48
N ARG A 240 -15.86 0.04 -10.47
CA ARG A 240 -16.67 1.04 -11.16
C ARG A 240 -17.74 1.52 -10.19
N PRO A 241 -18.01 2.82 -10.10
CA PRO A 241 -18.86 3.37 -9.02
C PRO A 241 -20.18 2.61 -8.82
N GLU A 242 -20.94 2.37 -9.89
CA GLU A 242 -22.24 1.69 -9.79
C GLU A 242 -22.11 0.21 -9.40
N THR A 243 -21.21 -0.55 -10.04
CA THR A 243 -21.00 -1.97 -9.74
C THR A 243 -20.45 -2.15 -8.35
N THR A 244 -19.52 -1.28 -7.92
CA THR A 244 -18.99 -1.26 -6.56
C THR A 244 -20.12 -1.04 -5.54
N LEU A 245 -20.97 -0.03 -5.73
CA LEU A 245 -22.07 0.26 -4.79
C LEU A 245 -23.05 -0.89 -4.68
N ARG A 246 -23.43 -1.52 -5.81
CA ARG A 246 -24.29 -2.71 -5.80
C ARG A 246 -23.62 -3.91 -5.14
N LEU A 247 -22.30 -4.06 -5.27
CA LEU A 247 -21.54 -5.09 -4.58
C LEU A 247 -21.53 -4.83 -3.05
N LEU A 248 -21.29 -3.59 -2.61
CA LEU A 248 -21.32 -3.21 -1.21
C LEU A 248 -22.69 -3.51 -0.56
N GLU A 249 -23.77 -3.13 -1.24
CA GLU A 249 -25.16 -3.37 -0.81
C GLU A 249 -25.46 -4.86 -0.74
N ARG A 250 -25.27 -5.61 -1.85
CA ARG A 250 -25.54 -7.04 -1.95
C ARG A 250 -24.80 -7.86 -0.89
N GLU A 251 -23.53 -7.56 -0.68
CA GLU A 251 -22.67 -8.27 0.26
C GLU A 251 -22.76 -7.69 1.68
N ARG A 252 -23.60 -6.65 1.91
CA ARG A 252 -23.74 -5.99 3.21
C ARG A 252 -22.36 -5.68 3.82
N VAL A 253 -21.50 -5.05 3.04
CA VAL A 253 -20.15 -4.68 3.48
C VAL A 253 -20.26 -3.82 4.74
N SER A 254 -19.54 -4.20 5.78
CA SER A 254 -19.59 -3.53 7.07
C SER A 254 -18.40 -2.57 7.29
N LEU A 255 -17.32 -2.74 6.53
CA LEU A 255 -16.13 -1.90 6.61
C LEU A 255 -15.55 -1.65 5.21
N PHE A 256 -15.54 -0.39 4.79
CA PHE A 256 -14.91 0.04 3.55
C PHE A 256 -13.62 0.80 3.85
N ARG A 257 -12.51 0.26 3.38
CA ARG A 257 -11.19 0.89 3.45
C ARG A 257 -10.70 1.20 2.05
N GLY A 258 -10.18 2.39 1.81
CA GLY A 258 -9.70 2.84 0.51
C GLY A 258 -9.15 4.26 0.58
N TRP A 259 -9.17 4.95 -0.53
CA TRP A 259 -8.72 6.34 -0.62
C TRP A 259 -9.89 7.32 -0.45
N PRO A 260 -9.71 8.41 0.32
CA PRO A 260 -10.80 9.38 0.60
C PRO A 260 -11.40 10.02 -0.65
N ASP A 261 -10.61 10.32 -1.67
CA ASP A 261 -11.04 10.92 -2.94
C ASP A 261 -12.05 10.04 -3.70
N GLN A 262 -11.86 8.71 -3.67
CA GLN A 262 -12.82 7.77 -4.25
C GLN A 262 -14.13 7.73 -3.47
N ALA A 263 -14.10 7.92 -2.15
CA ALA A 263 -15.28 7.86 -1.30
C ALA A 263 -16.29 8.96 -1.59
N GLU A 264 -15.86 10.17 -1.90
CA GLU A 264 -16.77 11.27 -2.24
C GLU A 264 -17.52 11.03 -3.56
N ALA A 265 -16.83 10.54 -4.58
CA ALA A 265 -17.46 10.19 -5.85
C ALA A 265 -18.48 9.06 -5.67
N LEU A 266 -18.13 8.04 -4.88
CA LEU A 266 -19.03 6.93 -4.56
C LEU A 266 -20.24 7.39 -3.74
N ALA A 267 -20.06 8.31 -2.78
CA ALA A 267 -21.16 8.84 -1.97
C ALA A 267 -22.21 9.57 -2.82
N ARG A 268 -21.76 10.45 -3.73
CA ARG A 268 -22.67 11.12 -4.68
C ARG A 268 -23.40 10.13 -5.58
N GLN A 269 -22.72 9.12 -6.08
CA GLN A 269 -23.34 8.09 -6.91
C GLN A 269 -24.33 7.24 -6.11
N ALA A 270 -24.04 6.91 -4.84
CA ALA A 270 -24.91 6.12 -3.97
C ALA A 270 -26.29 6.77 -3.80
N GLU A 271 -26.32 8.09 -3.57
CA GLU A 271 -27.57 8.87 -3.50
C GLU A 271 -28.35 8.78 -4.81
N SER A 272 -27.68 8.95 -5.95
CA SER A 272 -28.34 8.97 -7.26
C SER A 272 -28.98 7.63 -7.63
N ILE A 273 -28.39 6.48 -7.23
CA ILE A 273 -28.92 5.14 -7.55
C ILE A 273 -29.70 4.49 -6.41
N GLY A 274 -29.83 5.18 -5.27
CA GLY A 274 -30.52 4.69 -4.06
C GLY A 274 -29.88 3.44 -3.46
N ALA A 275 -28.55 3.37 -3.41
CA ALA A 275 -27.84 2.22 -2.85
C ALA A 275 -27.93 2.19 -1.32
N ASP A 276 -28.29 1.04 -0.73
CA ASP A 276 -28.30 0.83 0.71
C ASP A 276 -26.91 0.53 1.27
N LEU A 277 -26.30 1.55 1.88
CA LEU A 277 -25.00 1.44 2.56
C LEU A 277 -25.14 1.39 4.11
N SER A 278 -26.33 1.14 4.63
CA SER A 278 -26.62 1.13 6.08
C SER A 278 -25.81 0.12 6.89
N ALA A 279 -25.25 -0.90 6.25
CA ALA A 279 -24.37 -1.88 6.87
C ALA A 279 -22.98 -1.31 7.22
N LEU A 280 -22.56 -0.20 6.57
CA LEU A 280 -21.27 0.44 6.88
C LEU A 280 -21.26 0.99 8.30
N ARG A 281 -20.16 0.75 9.00
CA ARG A 281 -19.95 1.16 10.40
C ARG A 281 -18.82 2.18 10.51
N PRO A 282 -18.73 2.93 11.63
CA PRO A 282 -17.60 3.81 11.92
C PRO A 282 -16.27 3.09 11.73
N GLY A 283 -15.28 3.81 11.20
CA GLY A 283 -14.04 3.25 10.73
C GLY A 283 -14.00 2.96 9.22
N SER A 284 -15.15 3.01 8.53
CA SER A 284 -15.21 3.11 7.06
C SER A 284 -14.82 4.52 6.60
N LEU A 285 -14.64 4.69 5.27
CA LEU A 285 -14.40 6.02 4.71
C LEU A 285 -15.55 6.97 5.06
N GLU A 286 -15.22 8.09 5.68
CA GLU A 286 -16.17 9.03 6.29
C GLU A 286 -17.24 9.52 5.32
N ALA A 287 -16.88 9.80 4.06
CA ALA A 287 -17.81 10.30 3.05
C ALA A 287 -18.97 9.32 2.75
N LEU A 288 -18.78 8.02 2.98
CA LEU A 288 -19.82 6.99 2.77
C LEU A 288 -20.71 6.76 3.99
N LEU A 289 -20.36 7.35 5.14
CA LEU A 289 -21.16 7.25 6.35
C LEU A 289 -22.26 8.32 6.38
N PRO A 290 -23.40 8.06 7.06
CA PRO A 290 -24.38 9.09 7.36
C PRO A 290 -23.75 10.25 8.13
N PRO A 291 -24.21 11.50 7.94
CA PRO A 291 -23.59 12.70 8.55
C PRO A 291 -23.43 12.63 10.08
N ASP A 292 -24.39 12.01 10.78
CA ASP A 292 -24.40 11.82 12.24
C ASP A 292 -23.35 10.81 12.74
N ARG A 293 -22.75 10.02 11.86
CA ARG A 293 -21.70 9.03 12.15
C ARG A 293 -20.31 9.44 11.67
N ARG A 294 -20.20 10.59 11.01
CA ARG A 294 -18.91 11.10 10.50
C ARG A 294 -18.10 11.72 11.63
N ALA A 295 -16.80 11.47 11.62
CA ALA A 295 -15.87 12.14 12.51
C ALA A 295 -15.58 13.57 12.04
N ALA A 296 -15.22 14.45 12.99
CA ALA A 296 -14.71 15.77 12.65
C ALA A 296 -13.38 15.66 11.87
N PRO A 297 -13.08 16.61 10.97
CA PRO A 297 -11.82 16.65 10.26
C PRO A 297 -10.61 16.57 11.21
N GLY A 298 -9.70 15.63 10.97
CA GLY A 298 -8.51 15.41 11.78
C GLY A 298 -8.72 14.57 13.05
N ALA A 299 -9.97 14.29 13.47
CA ALA A 299 -10.24 13.52 14.69
C ALA A 299 -9.84 12.04 14.59
N ARG A 300 -9.81 11.48 13.37
CA ARG A 300 -9.36 10.10 13.11
C ARG A 300 -7.91 10.06 12.67
N ALA A 301 -7.17 9.07 13.18
CA ALA A 301 -5.79 8.87 12.78
C ALA A 301 -5.68 8.52 11.29
N LYS A 302 -4.71 9.12 10.63
CA LYS A 302 -4.28 8.69 9.30
C LYS A 302 -3.36 7.48 9.48
N LEU A 303 -3.86 6.26 9.22
CA LEU A 303 -3.01 5.07 9.25
C LEU A 303 -1.74 5.32 8.45
N PHE A 304 -0.59 5.16 9.11
CA PHE A 304 0.71 5.37 8.49
C PHE A 304 1.50 4.08 8.40
N GLY A 305 2.03 3.81 7.22
CA GLY A 305 2.76 2.58 6.95
C GLY A 305 3.51 2.59 5.64
N MET A 306 4.28 1.54 5.45
CA MET A 306 5.12 1.35 4.27
C MET A 306 5.31 -0.14 3.98
N THR A 307 5.80 -0.45 2.79
CA THR A 307 6.06 -1.84 2.40
C THR A 307 7.08 -2.50 3.34
N GLU A 308 8.06 -1.76 3.81
CA GLU A 308 9.13 -2.23 4.69
C GLU A 308 8.65 -2.58 6.12
N ALA A 309 7.48 -2.08 6.52
CA ALA A 309 6.80 -2.49 7.76
C ALA A 309 5.64 -3.47 7.50
N PHE A 310 5.54 -4.01 6.29
CA PHE A 310 4.43 -4.86 5.82
C PHE A 310 3.04 -4.22 6.00
N GLY A 311 2.95 -2.93 5.88
CA GLY A 311 1.71 -2.17 5.98
C GLY A 311 1.73 -1.07 7.02
N PRO A 312 0.58 -0.73 7.60
CA PRO A 312 0.49 0.27 8.66
C PRO A 312 1.20 -0.20 9.92
N TYR A 313 2.06 0.65 10.46
CA TYR A 313 2.74 0.44 11.74
C TYR A 313 2.41 1.52 12.79
N CYS A 314 1.68 2.55 12.39
CA CYS A 314 1.10 3.54 13.27
C CYS A 314 -0.40 3.71 12.97
N GLY A 315 -1.18 3.94 14.02
CA GLY A 315 -2.61 4.15 13.91
C GLY A 315 -3.28 4.43 15.24
N TYR A 316 -4.58 4.63 15.19
CA TYR A 316 -5.48 4.70 16.32
C TYR A 316 -6.77 3.97 15.96
N ARG A 317 -7.61 3.64 16.96
CA ARG A 317 -8.89 2.99 16.67
C ARG A 317 -9.68 3.79 15.64
N ALA A 318 -9.99 3.13 14.52
CA ALA A 318 -10.59 3.80 13.38
C ALA A 318 -12.02 4.27 13.61
N ASP A 319 -12.68 3.71 14.62
CA ASP A 319 -14.05 4.04 15.06
C ASP A 319 -14.09 5.04 16.25
N THR A 320 -12.96 5.56 16.69
CA THR A 320 -12.82 6.40 17.89
C THR A 320 -12.02 7.66 17.57
N ASP A 321 -12.48 8.81 18.05
CA ASP A 321 -11.76 10.07 17.93
C ASP A 321 -10.51 10.07 18.82
N MET A 322 -9.42 10.57 18.29
CA MET A 322 -8.22 10.83 19.08
C MET A 322 -8.43 11.98 20.07
N PRO A 323 -7.61 12.10 21.13
CA PRO A 323 -7.52 13.31 21.92
C PRO A 323 -7.30 14.53 21.01
N LYS A 324 -7.87 15.68 21.35
CA LYS A 324 -7.77 16.88 20.50
C LYS A 324 -6.32 17.32 20.23
N SER A 325 -5.41 17.11 21.19
CA SER A 325 -3.97 17.37 21.02
C SER A 325 -3.34 16.53 19.90
N ALA A 326 -3.85 15.34 19.64
CA ALA A 326 -3.35 14.41 18.63
C ALA A 326 -4.05 14.52 17.27
N TRP A 327 -4.98 15.46 17.09
CA TRP A 327 -5.68 15.60 15.81
C TRP A 327 -4.71 15.92 14.68
N GLY A 328 -4.89 15.21 13.57
CA GLY A 328 -3.99 15.30 12.40
C GLY A 328 -2.80 14.35 12.45
N SER A 329 -2.55 13.68 13.58
CA SER A 329 -1.50 12.69 13.71
C SER A 329 -1.81 11.39 12.95
N CYS A 330 -0.79 10.55 12.85
CA CYS A 330 -0.88 9.18 12.33
C CYS A 330 -1.28 8.15 13.41
N GLY A 331 -1.64 8.61 14.64
CA GLY A 331 -1.83 7.74 15.78
C GLY A 331 -0.53 7.35 16.46
N LYS A 332 -0.53 6.22 17.15
CA LYS A 332 0.63 5.69 17.87
C LYS A 332 1.21 4.47 17.16
N PRO A 333 2.51 4.17 17.35
CA PRO A 333 3.10 2.91 16.89
C PRO A 333 2.33 1.69 17.41
N PHE A 334 2.16 0.68 16.56
CA PHE A 334 1.53 -0.58 16.95
C PHE A 334 2.51 -1.47 17.71
N ASP A 335 1.97 -2.36 18.51
CA ASP A 335 2.76 -3.35 19.26
C ASP A 335 3.71 -4.12 18.32
N GLY A 336 4.94 -4.34 18.76
CA GLY A 336 5.98 -5.00 17.98
C GLY A 336 6.67 -4.10 16.95
N THR A 337 6.36 -2.79 16.90
CA THR A 337 7.12 -1.80 16.13
C THR A 337 7.64 -0.70 17.05
N GLU A 338 8.95 -0.65 17.21
CA GLU A 338 9.62 0.47 17.85
C GLU A 338 9.79 1.58 16.82
N VAL A 339 9.49 2.81 17.23
CA VAL A 339 9.69 4.03 16.42
C VAL A 339 10.57 4.99 17.20
N ARG A 340 11.58 5.55 16.55
CA ARG A 340 12.33 6.68 17.07
C ARG A 340 12.55 7.73 15.99
N ILE A 341 12.71 8.95 16.40
CA ILE A 341 13.07 10.06 15.53
C ILE A 341 14.57 10.30 15.67
N VAL A 342 15.27 10.42 14.55
CA VAL A 342 16.71 10.60 14.52
C VAL A 342 17.09 11.81 13.66
N ASP A 343 18.23 12.42 14.00
CA ASP A 343 18.82 13.44 13.18
C ASP A 343 19.17 12.90 11.78
N THR A 344 18.94 13.71 10.76
CA THR A 344 19.16 13.31 9.36
C THR A 344 20.63 13.24 8.98
N ASP A 345 21.52 13.95 9.69
CA ASP A 345 22.93 14.08 9.36
C ASP A 345 23.79 13.02 10.07
N ASP A 346 23.56 12.81 11.38
CA ASP A 346 24.39 11.91 12.19
C ASP A 346 23.64 10.68 12.73
N GLY A 347 22.31 10.62 12.57
CA GLY A 347 21.47 9.50 13.03
C GLY A 347 21.26 9.45 14.54
N SER A 348 21.66 10.48 15.30
CA SER A 348 21.47 10.54 16.74
C SER A 348 19.98 10.66 17.11
N PRO A 349 19.51 10.05 18.21
CA PRO A 349 18.12 10.18 18.65
C PRO A 349 17.76 11.63 19.01
N LEU A 350 16.59 12.07 18.55
CA LEU A 350 16.03 13.38 18.85
C LEU A 350 14.94 13.28 19.94
N PRO A 351 14.77 14.33 20.77
CA PRO A 351 13.70 14.39 21.77
C PRO A 351 12.32 14.51 21.12
N ALA A 352 11.26 14.30 21.93
CA ALA A 352 9.88 14.58 21.52
C ALA A 352 9.74 15.99 20.95
N GLU A 353 8.72 16.23 20.14
CA GLU A 353 8.39 17.50 19.46
C GLU A 353 9.47 17.97 18.45
N THR A 354 10.52 17.18 18.19
CA THR A 354 11.58 17.54 17.25
C THR A 354 11.43 16.75 15.95
N ILE A 355 11.39 17.48 14.84
CA ILE A 355 11.29 16.86 13.50
C ILE A 355 12.62 16.24 13.11
N GLY A 356 12.60 15.00 12.70
CA GLY A 356 13.73 14.24 12.18
C GLY A 356 13.30 13.07 11.32
N MET A 357 14.23 12.22 10.94
CA MET A 357 13.93 11.02 10.18
C MET A 357 13.33 9.94 11.09
N ILE A 358 12.24 9.36 10.64
CA ILE A 358 11.60 8.23 11.31
C ILE A 358 12.47 6.99 11.08
N ALA A 359 12.88 6.33 12.15
CA ALA A 359 13.51 5.02 12.12
C ALA A 359 12.63 3.98 12.83
N ILE A 360 12.53 2.78 12.25
CA ILE A 360 11.68 1.70 12.79
C ILE A 360 12.51 0.44 13.06
N ARG A 361 12.10 -0.32 14.07
CA ARG A 361 12.70 -1.61 14.44
C ARG A 361 11.63 -2.53 15.03
N GLY A 362 11.87 -3.83 14.96
CA GLY A 362 11.03 -4.83 15.62
C GLY A 362 10.68 -6.03 14.72
N PRO A 363 9.92 -7.00 15.26
CA PRO A 363 9.54 -8.21 14.54
C PRO A 363 8.67 -7.93 13.29
N ASN A 364 8.01 -6.79 13.24
CA ASN A 364 7.12 -6.39 12.15
C ASN A 364 7.86 -5.79 10.94
N THR A 365 9.17 -5.52 11.06
CA THR A 365 9.95 -4.90 9.99
C THR A 365 10.47 -5.92 8.97
N LEU A 366 10.84 -5.42 7.78
CA LEU A 366 11.39 -6.21 6.68
C LEU A 366 12.55 -7.11 7.13
N ARG A 367 12.79 -8.21 6.37
CA ARG A 367 13.96 -9.08 6.56
C ARG A 367 15.17 -8.62 5.76
N GLY A 368 14.97 -7.83 4.74
CA GLY A 368 16.00 -7.30 3.87
C GLY A 368 15.43 -6.73 2.58
N ILE A 369 16.33 -6.30 1.71
CA ILE A 369 16.02 -5.80 0.38
C ILE A 369 16.84 -6.61 -0.62
N CYS A 370 16.22 -7.02 -1.72
CA CYS A 370 16.88 -7.78 -2.76
C CYS A 370 18.17 -7.09 -3.21
N ARG A 371 19.28 -7.87 -3.28
CA ARG A 371 20.60 -7.42 -3.72
C ARG A 371 21.25 -6.33 -2.86
N ARG A 372 20.80 -6.14 -1.62
CA ARG A 372 21.46 -5.29 -0.65
C ARG A 372 21.91 -6.10 0.55
N SER A 373 23.08 -5.76 1.07
CA SER A 373 23.57 -6.33 2.33
C SER A 373 22.76 -5.82 3.52
N ARG A 374 22.93 -6.44 4.67
CA ARG A 374 22.25 -6.00 5.90
C ARG A 374 22.68 -4.59 6.30
N GLU A 375 23.95 -4.28 6.14
CA GLU A 375 24.58 -3.01 6.49
C GLU A 375 24.13 -1.86 5.57
N GLU A 376 23.70 -2.17 4.35
CA GLU A 376 23.11 -1.19 3.43
C GLU A 376 21.63 -0.91 3.73
N VAL A 377 20.97 -1.76 4.55
CA VAL A 377 19.55 -1.66 4.84
C VAL A 377 19.31 -1.17 6.27
N PHE A 378 20.12 -1.63 7.22
CA PHE A 378 19.91 -1.35 8.64
C PHE A 378 21.13 -0.65 9.25
N THR A 379 20.89 0.14 10.27
CA THR A 379 21.96 0.64 11.14
C THR A 379 22.60 -0.50 11.93
N ALA A 380 23.78 -0.27 12.52
CA ALA A 380 24.51 -1.28 13.31
C ALA A 380 23.67 -1.84 14.48
N ASP A 381 22.82 -1.01 15.08
CA ASP A 381 21.89 -1.39 16.17
C ASP A 381 20.51 -1.88 15.66
N GLY A 382 20.38 -2.14 14.35
CA GLY A 382 19.27 -2.85 13.73
C GLY A 382 18.04 -1.99 13.40
N TRP A 383 18.16 -0.67 13.35
CA TRP A 383 17.09 0.20 12.89
C TRP A 383 17.04 0.30 11.38
N TYR A 384 15.83 0.41 10.84
CA TYR A 384 15.59 0.74 9.45
C TYR A 384 15.27 2.24 9.33
N PRO A 385 16.15 3.04 8.69
CA PRO A 385 15.87 4.44 8.38
C PRO A 385 14.87 4.51 7.23
N THR A 386 13.69 5.07 7.48
CA THR A 386 12.57 5.02 6.52
C THR A 386 12.72 5.99 5.37
N GLY A 387 13.48 7.07 5.57
CA GLY A 387 13.51 8.22 4.68
C GLY A 387 12.26 9.13 4.82
N ASP A 388 11.36 8.81 5.73
CA ASP A 388 10.22 9.65 6.09
C ASP A 388 10.58 10.57 7.25
N LEU A 389 10.06 11.80 7.24
CA LEU A 389 10.25 12.80 8.29
C LEU A 389 9.01 12.87 9.17
N GLY A 390 9.22 12.98 10.47
CA GLY A 390 8.16 13.11 11.45
C GLY A 390 8.67 13.54 12.81
N HIS A 391 7.76 13.66 13.75
CA HIS A 391 8.06 13.75 15.18
C HIS A 391 7.08 12.89 15.99
N LEU A 392 7.49 12.56 17.18
CA LEU A 392 6.59 12.02 18.22
C LEU A 392 6.31 13.15 19.21
N ASP A 393 5.06 13.34 19.61
CA ASP A 393 4.73 14.21 20.73
C ASP A 393 5.06 13.55 22.08
N GLU A 394 4.86 14.28 23.18
CA GLU A 394 5.12 13.78 24.54
C GLU A 394 4.23 12.56 24.89
N ASP A 395 3.06 12.46 24.29
CA ASP A 395 2.14 11.34 24.45
C ASP A 395 2.42 10.15 23.53
N GLY A 396 3.40 10.26 22.61
CA GLY A 396 3.82 9.24 21.65
C GLY A 396 2.94 9.14 20.41
N PHE A 397 2.16 10.18 20.08
CA PHE A 397 1.51 10.28 18.78
C PHE A 397 2.50 10.72 17.71
N MET A 398 2.45 10.07 16.55
CA MET A 398 3.34 10.32 15.43
C MET A 398 2.72 11.30 14.43
N PHE A 399 3.46 12.35 14.10
CA PHE A 399 3.10 13.33 13.09
C PHE A 399 4.05 13.21 11.91
N TYR A 400 3.50 12.99 10.72
CA TYR A 400 4.26 12.88 9.47
C TYR A 400 4.43 14.22 8.80
N HIS A 401 5.66 14.53 8.35
CA HIS A 401 6.04 15.82 7.74
C HIS A 401 6.51 15.74 6.29
N GLY A 402 6.67 14.55 5.72
CA GLY A 402 7.10 14.35 4.35
C GLY A 402 8.28 13.39 4.22
N ARG A 403 8.91 13.38 3.05
CA ARG A 403 10.08 12.55 2.76
C ARG A 403 11.36 13.37 2.85
N THR A 404 12.45 12.73 3.26
CA THR A 404 13.78 13.35 3.19
C THR A 404 14.17 13.69 1.75
N ASP A 405 13.76 12.86 0.78
CA ASP A 405 14.05 13.04 -0.64
C ASP A 405 13.22 14.16 -1.30
N ASP A 406 12.09 14.52 -0.70
CA ASP A 406 11.18 15.55 -1.22
C ASP A 406 11.50 16.94 -0.65
N MET A 407 12.25 17.02 0.46
CA MET A 407 12.66 18.31 1.03
C MET A 407 13.70 18.99 0.12
N PHE A 408 13.65 20.32 0.09
CA PHE A 408 14.61 21.10 -0.69
C PHE A 408 15.07 22.35 0.05
N LYS A 409 16.15 22.95 -0.42
CA LYS A 409 16.73 24.16 0.18
C LYS A 409 16.35 25.40 -0.63
N VAL A 410 15.85 26.42 0.07
CA VAL A 410 15.63 27.77 -0.49
C VAL A 410 16.48 28.76 0.30
N SER A 411 17.43 29.37 -0.36
CA SER A 411 18.37 30.31 0.30
C SER A 411 19.04 29.74 1.58
N GLY A 412 19.32 28.43 1.57
CA GLY A 412 19.93 27.71 2.70
C GLY A 412 18.96 27.21 3.77
N ALA A 413 17.69 27.62 3.74
CA ALA A 413 16.66 27.14 4.65
C ALA A 413 15.94 25.91 4.07
N THR A 414 15.58 24.95 4.91
CA THR A 414 14.87 23.73 4.50
C THR A 414 13.38 24.00 4.33
N VAL A 415 12.82 23.55 3.20
CA VAL A 415 11.40 23.59 2.90
C VAL A 415 10.88 22.15 2.79
N TYR A 416 9.82 21.86 3.50
CA TYR A 416 9.09 20.60 3.40
C TYR A 416 7.84 20.82 2.54
N PRO A 417 7.73 20.20 1.35
CA PRO A 417 6.56 20.37 0.46
C PRO A 417 5.23 20.18 1.17
N THR A 418 5.12 19.13 1.96
CA THR A 418 3.88 18.79 2.68
C THR A 418 3.43 19.85 3.68
N GLU A 419 4.34 20.57 4.31
CA GLU A 419 4.02 21.70 5.20
C GLU A 419 3.36 22.83 4.41
N VAL A 420 3.95 23.17 3.26
CA VAL A 420 3.43 24.23 2.38
C VAL A 420 2.09 23.82 1.78
N GLU A 421 1.96 22.57 1.33
CA GLU A 421 0.72 22.01 0.82
C GLU A 421 -0.40 22.03 1.86
N HIS A 422 -0.09 21.67 3.11
CA HIS A 422 -1.05 21.71 4.21
C HIS A 422 -1.54 23.13 4.48
N ALA A 423 -0.62 24.10 4.54
CA ALA A 423 -0.97 25.51 4.70
C ALA A 423 -1.84 26.02 3.54
N LEU A 424 -1.54 25.64 2.32
CA LEU A 424 -2.35 26.01 1.15
C LEU A 424 -3.74 25.42 1.22
N ARG A 425 -3.88 24.13 1.55
CA ARG A 425 -5.18 23.45 1.69
C ARG A 425 -6.07 24.00 2.81
N SER A 426 -5.50 24.70 3.79
CA SER A 426 -6.28 25.36 4.83
C SER A 426 -6.91 26.69 4.40
N ILE A 427 -6.62 27.17 3.19
CA ILE A 427 -7.16 28.43 2.65
C ILE A 427 -8.49 28.15 1.91
N ASP A 428 -9.50 28.93 2.23
CA ASP A 428 -10.81 28.83 1.56
C ASP A 428 -10.69 28.94 0.03
N GLY A 429 -11.30 27.98 -0.69
CA GLY A 429 -11.28 27.87 -2.13
C GLY A 429 -10.14 27.01 -2.68
N VAL A 430 -9.23 26.52 -1.83
CA VAL A 430 -8.22 25.52 -2.21
C VAL A 430 -8.74 24.13 -1.94
N ARG A 431 -8.88 23.31 -2.98
CA ARG A 431 -9.28 21.90 -2.89
C ARG A 431 -8.08 20.98 -2.66
N ASN A 432 -6.96 21.28 -3.37
CA ASN A 432 -5.72 20.53 -3.23
C ASN A 432 -4.52 21.42 -3.59
N ALA A 433 -3.30 21.00 -3.19
CA ALA A 433 -2.06 21.69 -3.51
C ALA A 433 -0.91 20.70 -3.61
N PHE A 434 0.01 20.95 -4.54
CA PHE A 434 1.21 20.16 -4.80
C PHE A 434 2.41 21.09 -4.91
N VAL A 435 3.44 20.82 -4.10
CA VAL A 435 4.59 21.70 -3.95
C VAL A 435 5.87 20.97 -4.30
N THR A 436 6.77 21.64 -5.02
CA THR A 436 8.09 21.11 -5.36
C THR A 436 9.12 22.24 -5.51
N ASP A 437 10.40 21.86 -5.51
CA ASP A 437 11.47 22.74 -5.93
C ASP A 437 11.40 23.05 -7.43
N VAL A 438 11.52 24.31 -7.78
CA VAL A 438 11.70 24.75 -9.16
C VAL A 438 12.91 25.71 -9.19
N THR A 439 14.06 25.20 -9.60
CA THR A 439 15.31 25.99 -9.71
C THR A 439 15.68 26.74 -8.42
N GLY A 440 15.54 26.10 -7.26
CA GLY A 440 15.85 26.69 -5.94
C GLY A 440 14.77 27.63 -5.38
N GLN A 441 13.57 27.59 -5.95
CA GLN A 441 12.40 28.34 -5.50
C GLN A 441 11.24 27.41 -5.17
N VAL A 442 10.31 27.89 -4.33
CA VAL A 442 9.10 27.12 -4.01
C VAL A 442 8.09 27.29 -5.13
N GLY A 443 7.81 26.19 -5.84
CA GLY A 443 6.74 26.10 -6.83
C GLY A 443 5.50 25.41 -6.27
N ALA A 444 4.30 25.95 -6.51
CA ALA A 444 3.04 25.35 -6.10
C ALA A 444 2.04 25.26 -7.26
N ALA A 445 1.53 24.04 -7.52
CA ALA A 445 0.33 23.82 -8.32
C ALA A 445 -0.86 23.71 -7.36
N VAL A 446 -1.84 24.60 -7.51
CA VAL A 446 -3.00 24.68 -6.61
C VAL A 446 -4.25 24.34 -7.40
N VAL A 447 -5.01 23.39 -6.90
CA VAL A 447 -6.33 23.03 -7.42
C VAL A 447 -7.37 23.81 -6.63
N GLY A 448 -8.05 24.72 -7.28
CA GLY A 448 -9.00 25.58 -6.58
C GLY A 448 -9.41 26.80 -7.38
N ASP A 449 -10.15 27.68 -6.73
CA ASP A 449 -10.71 28.87 -7.30
C ASP A 449 -10.13 30.12 -6.61
N GLY A 450 -9.99 31.19 -7.39
CA GLY A 450 -9.60 32.52 -6.87
C GLY A 450 -8.25 33.00 -7.38
N PRO A 451 -7.96 34.30 -7.19
CA PRO A 451 -6.73 34.91 -7.69
C PRO A 451 -5.52 34.48 -6.84
N ILE A 452 -4.39 34.23 -7.50
CA ILE A 452 -3.11 33.84 -6.87
C ILE A 452 -2.69 34.83 -5.80
N ASP A 453 -2.93 36.13 -5.97
CA ASP A 453 -2.54 37.16 -4.98
C ASP A 453 -3.26 37.01 -3.63
N ARG A 454 -4.53 36.56 -3.66
CA ARG A 454 -5.27 36.21 -2.45
C ARG A 454 -4.62 35.00 -1.74
N LEU A 455 -4.30 33.96 -2.50
CA LEU A 455 -3.63 32.76 -1.95
C LEU A 455 -2.27 33.11 -1.36
N ARG A 456 -1.47 33.90 -2.09
CA ARG A 456 -0.17 34.39 -1.64
C ARG A 456 -0.27 35.20 -0.34
N THR A 457 -1.26 36.09 -0.25
CA THR A 457 -1.49 36.90 0.95
C THR A 457 -1.92 36.04 2.13
N SER A 458 -2.75 35.04 1.92
CA SER A 458 -3.24 34.14 2.95
C SER A 458 -2.13 33.22 3.47
N VAL A 459 -1.37 32.60 2.58
CA VAL A 459 -0.30 31.66 2.96
C VAL A 459 0.88 32.38 3.69
N ARG A 460 1.15 33.67 3.37
CA ARG A 460 2.14 34.48 4.09
C ARG A 460 1.82 34.68 5.57
N LYS A 461 0.57 34.52 5.98
CA LYS A 461 0.17 34.60 7.40
C LYS A 461 0.38 33.27 8.13
N LEU A 462 0.57 32.19 7.39
CA LEU A 462 0.68 30.82 7.91
C LEU A 462 2.10 30.29 7.89
N LEU A 463 2.94 30.79 6.97
CA LEU A 463 4.28 30.27 6.72
C LEU A 463 5.35 31.37 6.80
N SER A 464 6.56 30.97 7.16
CA SER A 464 7.75 31.81 7.02
C SER A 464 7.99 32.20 5.57
N SER A 465 8.51 33.38 5.32
CA SER A 465 8.64 34.01 4.00
C SER A 465 9.34 33.12 2.95
N PHE A 466 10.38 32.40 3.35
CA PHE A 466 11.13 31.50 2.47
C PHE A 466 10.36 30.24 2.05
N LYS A 467 9.28 29.87 2.75
CA LYS A 467 8.39 28.75 2.43
C LYS A 467 7.24 29.16 1.51
N VAL A 468 6.99 30.45 1.37
CA VAL A 468 5.88 30.96 0.54
C VAL A 468 6.19 30.70 -0.94
N PRO A 469 5.29 30.02 -1.69
CA PRO A 469 5.52 29.81 -3.11
C PRO A 469 5.76 31.10 -3.87
N THR A 470 6.77 31.07 -4.73
CA THR A 470 7.07 32.17 -5.67
C THR A 470 6.60 31.86 -7.08
N ILE A 471 6.53 30.56 -7.43
CA ILE A 471 6.04 30.08 -8.71
C ILE A 471 4.68 29.42 -8.47
N TRP A 472 3.65 29.90 -9.17
CA TRP A 472 2.27 29.47 -8.96
C TRP A 472 1.65 28.97 -10.25
N LEU A 473 0.93 27.87 -10.15
CA LEU A 473 0.06 27.35 -11.20
C LEU A 473 -1.31 27.05 -10.58
N LEU A 474 -2.35 27.71 -11.06
CA LEU A 474 -3.73 27.42 -10.66
C LEU A 474 -4.35 26.49 -11.70
N VAL A 475 -4.98 25.42 -11.25
CA VAL A 475 -5.66 24.42 -12.10
C VAL A 475 -7.05 24.10 -11.55
N ASP A 476 -7.97 23.74 -12.45
CA ASP A 476 -9.38 23.50 -12.11
C ASP A 476 -9.63 22.08 -11.60
N SER A 477 -8.73 21.12 -11.88
CA SER A 477 -8.90 19.71 -11.53
C SER A 477 -7.57 19.06 -11.17
N ASP A 478 -7.62 18.09 -10.24
CA ASP A 478 -6.52 17.18 -9.89
C ASP A 478 -6.04 16.35 -11.10
N ASP A 479 -6.89 16.12 -12.10
CA ASP A 479 -6.56 15.34 -13.30
C ASP A 479 -5.47 15.98 -14.15
N VAL A 480 -5.26 17.28 -14.01
CA VAL A 480 -4.21 18.03 -14.71
C VAL A 480 -2.82 17.77 -14.10
N ILE A 481 -2.79 17.31 -12.85
CA ILE A 481 -1.53 17.04 -12.13
C ILE A 481 -0.91 15.73 -12.64
N PRO A 482 0.34 15.76 -13.12
CA PRO A 482 0.97 14.58 -13.68
C PRO A 482 1.14 13.48 -12.62
N ARG A 483 0.79 12.25 -13.01
CA ARG A 483 0.87 11.08 -12.13
C ARG A 483 1.58 9.94 -12.83
N GLY A 484 2.39 9.21 -12.07
CA GLY A 484 3.03 7.98 -12.52
C GLY A 484 2.05 6.78 -12.58
N ALA A 485 2.54 5.65 -13.05
CA ALA A 485 1.78 4.39 -13.20
C ALA A 485 1.14 3.88 -11.87
N THR A 486 1.62 4.35 -10.72
CA THR A 486 1.09 4.01 -9.39
C THR A 486 0.02 4.98 -8.90
N GLY A 487 -0.36 5.98 -9.71
CA GLY A 487 -1.28 7.05 -9.30
C GLY A 487 -0.66 8.13 -8.40
N LYS A 488 0.60 7.98 -7.98
CA LYS A 488 1.33 9.02 -7.24
C LYS A 488 1.73 10.16 -8.17
N VAL A 489 1.82 11.38 -7.62
CA VAL A 489 2.30 12.54 -8.37
C VAL A 489 3.69 12.27 -8.95
N ASP A 490 3.86 12.53 -10.24
CA ASP A 490 5.17 12.57 -10.88
C ASP A 490 5.81 13.93 -10.62
N VAL A 491 6.67 13.98 -9.61
CA VAL A 491 7.32 15.22 -9.15
C VAL A 491 8.22 15.83 -10.24
N ALA A 492 8.85 15.00 -11.08
CA ALA A 492 9.69 15.50 -12.16
C ALA A 492 8.86 16.20 -13.24
N ALA A 493 7.75 15.59 -13.64
CA ALA A 493 6.82 16.18 -14.60
C ALA A 493 6.11 17.43 -14.01
N LEU A 494 5.76 17.42 -12.72
CA LEU A 494 5.19 18.57 -12.02
C LEU A 494 6.19 19.73 -11.99
N ARG A 495 7.46 19.48 -11.69
CA ARG A 495 8.54 20.49 -11.71
C ARG A 495 8.68 21.13 -13.10
N GLN A 496 8.66 20.32 -14.15
CA GLN A 496 8.73 20.81 -15.53
C GLN A 496 7.51 21.65 -15.91
N MET A 497 6.32 21.25 -15.47
CA MET A 497 5.08 21.99 -15.66
C MET A 497 5.13 23.38 -15.02
N LEU A 498 5.60 23.46 -13.76
CA LEU A 498 5.79 24.73 -13.04
C LEU A 498 6.88 25.60 -13.66
N ALA A 499 8.00 25.02 -14.07
CA ALA A 499 9.07 25.74 -14.76
C ALA A 499 8.61 26.35 -16.08
N THR A 500 7.76 25.65 -16.82
CA THR A 500 7.15 26.16 -18.07
C THR A 500 6.21 27.34 -17.80
N GLN A 501 5.49 27.31 -16.68
CA GLN A 501 4.63 28.42 -16.28
C GLN A 501 5.45 29.65 -15.88
N GLN A 502 6.57 29.48 -15.16
CA GLN A 502 7.50 30.56 -14.83
C GLN A 502 8.03 31.27 -16.08
N ALA A 503 8.40 30.50 -17.10
CA ALA A 503 8.91 31.03 -18.36
C ALA A 503 7.85 31.85 -19.16
N ARG A 504 6.55 31.57 -18.91
CA ARG A 504 5.42 32.28 -19.56
C ARG A 504 4.99 33.55 -18.81
N SER A 505 5.45 33.74 -17.57
CA SER A 505 5.14 34.91 -16.74
C SER A 505 6.42 35.71 -16.41
N PRO A 506 7.01 36.44 -17.36
CA PRO A 506 8.28 37.16 -17.17
C PRO A 506 8.20 38.43 -16.31
N GLU A 507 7.07 38.78 -15.74
CA GLU A 507 6.87 40.03 -15.00
C GLU A 507 6.48 39.79 -13.54
N ALA A 508 7.46 39.46 -12.68
CA ALA A 508 7.32 39.60 -11.22
C ALA A 508 8.65 39.75 -10.45
N ASP A 509 9.68 40.31 -11.10
CA ASP A 509 10.91 40.77 -10.40
C ASP A 509 11.30 42.18 -10.92
N ARG A 510 10.56 43.17 -10.45
CA ARG A 510 11.05 44.56 -10.34
C ARG A 510 10.45 45.26 -9.11
#